data_1e892ee34d2d61945181d83455fce687
#
_entry.id   1e892ee34d2d61945181d83455fce687
#
_cell.length_a   1.000
_cell.length_b   1.000
_cell.length_c   1.000
_cell.angle_alpha   90.00
_cell.angle_beta   90.00
_cell.angle_gamma   90.00
#
_symmetry.space_group_name_H-M   'P 1'
#
loop_
_entity.id
_entity.type
_entity.pdbx_description
1 polymer ?
#
loop_
_entity_poly.entity_id
_entity_poly.type
_entity_poly.pdbx_seq_one_letter_code
_entity_poly.pdbx_strand_id
1 'polypeptide(L)'
;MNIVLFEASELTSDHKITLADRRYAHLRDVLKCVEGDRVRVGMINGAKGTGQILSMTTATVDLHVEINEAPLPCHPTTLVLALPRPKMLRRILRSCAEFGVQDIHIIHSYRVEKSFWQSPLLEPKKIRQALLVGLERSG
;
A
#
# COMPACT_ATOMS: atom_id res chain seq x y z
N MET A 1 6.82 -5.73 3.47
CA MET A 1 5.34 -5.77 3.30
C MET A 1 4.81 -6.75 4.30
N ASN A 2 4.01 -6.26 5.26
CA ASN A 2 3.43 -7.08 6.33
C ASN A 2 1.99 -7.52 6.00
N ILE A 3 1.37 -6.83 5.05
CA ILE A 3 0.03 -7.12 4.53
C ILE A 3 0.03 -6.95 3.02
N VAL A 4 -0.66 -7.82 2.30
CA VAL A 4 -0.90 -7.71 0.85
C VAL A 4 -2.17 -6.91 0.63
N LEU A 5 -2.04 -5.71 0.09
CA LEU A 5 -3.19 -4.86 -0.22
C LEU A 5 -3.72 -5.15 -1.62
N PHE A 6 -5.05 -5.15 -1.75
CA PHE A 6 -5.72 -5.35 -3.03
C PHE A 6 -6.92 -4.41 -3.19
N GLU A 7 -7.31 -4.14 -4.44
CA GLU A 7 -8.50 -3.36 -4.77
C GLU A 7 -9.74 -4.26 -4.74
N ALA A 8 -10.89 -3.69 -4.41
CA ALA A 8 -12.16 -4.42 -4.48
C ALA A 8 -12.41 -5.04 -5.87
N SER A 9 -11.94 -4.39 -6.93
CA SER A 9 -12.06 -4.86 -8.32
C SER A 9 -11.17 -6.08 -8.64
N GLU A 10 -10.17 -6.37 -7.82
CA GLU A 10 -9.33 -7.56 -7.99
C GLU A 10 -9.94 -8.82 -7.36
N LEU A 11 -10.94 -8.64 -6.47
CA LEU A 11 -11.60 -9.75 -5.79
C LEU A 11 -12.71 -10.34 -6.68
N THR A 12 -12.61 -11.63 -6.95
CA THR A 12 -13.66 -12.35 -7.70
C THR A 12 -14.82 -12.78 -6.78
N SER A 13 -15.94 -13.20 -7.39
CA SER A 13 -17.10 -13.76 -6.65
C SER A 13 -16.74 -14.97 -5.79
N ASP A 14 -15.70 -15.72 -6.18
CA ASP A 14 -15.21 -16.92 -5.47
C ASP A 14 -14.17 -16.58 -4.39
N HIS A 15 -14.12 -15.32 -3.95
CA HIS A 15 -13.14 -14.85 -2.95
C HIS A 15 -11.69 -15.10 -3.36
N LYS A 16 -11.35 -14.95 -4.63
CA LYS A 16 -9.99 -15.11 -5.14
C LYS A 16 -9.42 -13.81 -5.67
N ILE A 17 -8.11 -13.65 -5.51
CA ILE A 17 -7.33 -12.60 -6.17
C ILE A 17 -6.14 -13.23 -6.87
N THR A 18 -5.77 -12.70 -8.05
CA THR A 18 -4.58 -13.09 -8.81
C THR A 18 -3.61 -11.92 -8.85
N LEU A 19 -2.39 -12.14 -8.39
CA LEU A 19 -1.35 -11.12 -8.36
C LEU A 19 -0.24 -11.47 -9.35
N ALA A 20 0.16 -10.48 -10.18
CA ALA A 20 1.23 -10.60 -11.19
C ALA A 20 2.27 -9.47 -11.07
N ASP A 21 2.09 -8.57 -10.13
CA ASP A 21 2.90 -7.37 -9.96
C ASP A 21 3.97 -7.51 -8.86
N ARG A 22 4.43 -6.38 -8.31
CA ARG A 22 5.41 -6.32 -7.23
C ARG A 22 5.01 -7.12 -5.98
N ARG A 23 3.71 -7.32 -5.74
CA ARG A 23 3.20 -8.11 -4.61
C ARG A 23 3.53 -9.59 -4.81
N TYR A 24 3.32 -10.11 -6.03
CA TYR A 24 3.75 -11.45 -6.41
C TYR A 24 5.27 -11.62 -6.23
N ALA A 25 6.07 -10.70 -6.79
CA ALA A 25 7.52 -10.78 -6.66
C ALA A 25 7.98 -10.79 -5.19
N HIS A 26 7.32 -10.02 -4.32
CA HIS A 26 7.63 -10.01 -2.88
C HIS A 26 7.28 -11.34 -2.20
N LEU A 27 6.11 -11.91 -2.49
CA LEU A 27 5.70 -13.21 -1.94
C LEU A 27 6.66 -14.31 -2.36
N ARG A 28 7.07 -14.33 -3.63
CA ARG A 28 7.99 -15.32 -4.18
C ARG A 28 9.42 -15.14 -3.71
N ASP A 29 9.99 -13.94 -3.87
CA ASP A 29 11.44 -13.72 -3.77
C ASP A 29 11.91 -13.36 -2.37
N VAL A 30 11.06 -12.66 -1.61
CA VAL A 30 11.38 -12.15 -0.27
C VAL A 30 10.83 -13.06 0.81
N LEU A 31 9.53 -13.35 0.77
CA LEU A 31 8.88 -14.21 1.76
C LEU A 31 9.05 -15.68 1.45
N LYS A 32 9.38 -16.03 0.19
CA LYS A 32 9.56 -17.42 -0.29
C LYS A 32 8.35 -18.30 0.02
N CYS A 33 7.17 -17.70 -0.11
CA CYS A 33 5.93 -18.41 0.12
C CYS A 33 5.74 -19.56 -0.88
N VAL A 34 5.06 -20.60 -0.42
CA VAL A 34 4.69 -21.75 -1.22
C VAL A 34 3.17 -21.96 -1.17
N GLU A 35 2.66 -22.84 -2.01
CA GLU A 35 1.26 -23.26 -2.01
C GLU A 35 0.84 -23.79 -0.65
N GLY A 36 -0.33 -23.34 -0.16
CA GLY A 36 -0.85 -23.62 1.17
C GLY A 36 -0.49 -22.59 2.25
N ASP A 37 0.54 -21.75 2.03
CA ASP A 37 0.92 -20.72 2.98
C ASP A 37 -0.19 -19.67 3.17
N ARG A 38 -0.21 -19.06 4.36
CA ARG A 38 -1.14 -17.98 4.70
C ARG A 38 -0.41 -16.66 4.86
N VAL A 39 -0.97 -15.61 4.29
CA VAL A 39 -0.47 -14.24 4.37
C VAL A 39 -1.59 -13.30 4.81
N ARG A 40 -1.24 -12.20 5.47
CA ARG A 40 -2.21 -11.16 5.78
C ARG A 40 -2.60 -10.42 4.51
N VAL A 41 -3.88 -10.15 4.35
CA VAL A 41 -4.43 -9.41 3.23
C VAL A 41 -5.33 -8.28 3.70
N GLY A 42 -5.48 -7.24 2.91
CA GLY A 42 -6.38 -6.13 3.21
C GLY A 42 -6.95 -5.53 1.94
N MET A 43 -8.24 -5.29 1.94
CA MET A 43 -8.89 -4.54 0.87
C MET A 43 -8.64 -3.04 1.09
N ILE A 44 -8.22 -2.33 0.06
CA ILE A 44 -7.99 -0.88 0.14
C ILE A 44 -9.31 -0.19 0.47
N ASN A 45 -9.30 0.66 1.49
CA ASN A 45 -10.48 1.32 2.09
C ASN A 45 -11.52 0.33 2.66
N GLY A 46 -11.12 -0.87 3.01
CA GLY A 46 -12.01 -1.92 3.47
C GLY A 46 -11.43 -2.76 4.62
N ALA A 47 -12.02 -3.90 4.81
CA ALA A 47 -11.67 -4.85 5.86
C ALA A 47 -10.37 -5.61 5.54
N LYS A 48 -9.83 -6.24 6.57
CA LYS A 48 -8.61 -7.07 6.52
C LYS A 48 -8.94 -8.54 6.76
N GLY A 49 -7.96 -9.39 6.55
CA GLY A 49 -8.10 -10.82 6.80
C GLY A 49 -6.87 -11.63 6.39
N THR A 50 -7.13 -12.85 5.96
CA THR A 50 -6.09 -13.82 5.58
C THR A 50 -6.28 -14.25 4.13
N GLY A 51 -5.19 -14.37 3.40
CA GLY A 51 -5.12 -14.97 2.07
C GLY A 51 -4.35 -16.29 2.12
N GLN A 52 -4.93 -17.37 1.65
CA GLN A 52 -4.24 -18.65 1.46
C GLN A 52 -3.76 -18.77 0.02
N ILE A 53 -2.50 -19.09 -0.18
CA ILE A 53 -1.94 -19.31 -1.51
C ILE A 53 -2.50 -20.61 -2.07
N LEU A 54 -3.24 -20.51 -3.18
CA LEU A 54 -3.83 -21.65 -3.87
C LEU A 54 -2.89 -22.24 -4.89
N SER A 55 -2.19 -21.37 -5.63
CA SER A 55 -1.21 -21.77 -6.64
C SER A 55 -0.17 -20.67 -6.85
N MET A 56 1.02 -21.05 -7.24
CA MET A 56 2.07 -20.10 -7.61
C MET A 56 2.76 -20.59 -8.89
N THR A 57 2.71 -19.77 -9.91
CA THR A 57 3.35 -20.00 -11.21
C THR A 57 4.66 -19.20 -11.33
N THR A 58 5.29 -19.21 -12.48
CA THR A 58 6.46 -18.35 -12.77
C THR A 58 6.10 -16.87 -12.93
N ALA A 59 4.80 -16.53 -13.09
CA ALA A 59 4.35 -15.17 -13.39
C ALA A 59 3.27 -14.64 -12.42
N THR A 60 2.51 -15.51 -11.76
CA THR A 60 1.36 -15.14 -10.94
C THR A 60 1.27 -15.95 -9.66
N VAL A 61 0.52 -15.44 -8.70
CA VAL A 61 0.06 -16.16 -7.53
C VAL A 61 -1.45 -15.96 -7.37
N ASP A 62 -2.16 -17.02 -7.10
CA ASP A 62 -3.59 -17.01 -6.79
C ASP A 62 -3.78 -17.21 -5.29
N LEU A 63 -4.58 -16.35 -4.67
CA LEU A 63 -4.92 -16.45 -3.25
C LEU A 63 -6.44 -16.58 -3.09
N HIS A 64 -6.86 -17.45 -2.17
CA HIS A 64 -8.20 -17.41 -1.61
C HIS A 64 -8.21 -16.45 -0.41
N VAL A 65 -9.15 -15.51 -0.38
CA VAL A 65 -9.17 -14.40 0.57
C VAL A 65 -10.37 -14.51 1.50
N GLU A 66 -10.12 -14.51 2.80
CA GLU A 66 -11.13 -14.44 3.86
C GLU A 66 -11.01 -13.10 4.57
N ILE A 67 -11.99 -12.21 4.36
CA ILE A 67 -12.03 -10.87 4.95
C ILE A 67 -12.98 -10.87 6.14
N ASN A 68 -12.46 -10.79 7.35
CA ASN A 68 -13.25 -10.91 8.59
C ASN A 68 -12.84 -9.90 9.68
N GLU A 69 -11.86 -9.04 9.44
CA GLU A 69 -11.41 -8.04 10.40
C GLU A 69 -11.79 -6.62 9.92
N ALA A 70 -12.49 -5.87 10.76
CA ALA A 70 -12.79 -4.47 10.46
C ALA A 70 -11.52 -3.64 10.24
N PRO A 71 -11.54 -2.63 9.37
CA PRO A 71 -10.41 -1.73 9.20
C PRO A 71 -10.16 -0.94 10.48
N LEU A 72 -8.88 -0.64 10.76
CA LEU A 72 -8.54 0.28 11.82
C LEU A 72 -8.97 1.71 11.45
N PRO A 73 -9.53 2.50 12.38
CA PRO A 73 -9.85 3.87 12.12
C PRO A 73 -8.57 4.69 11.86
N CYS A 74 -8.65 5.64 10.93
CA CYS A 74 -7.59 6.62 10.76
C CYS A 74 -7.46 7.49 12.02
N HIS A 75 -6.26 7.93 12.34
CA HIS A 75 -6.07 8.97 13.34
C HIS A 75 -6.61 10.31 12.81
N PRO A 76 -7.44 11.03 13.56
CA PRO A 76 -7.99 12.32 13.14
C PRO A 76 -6.91 13.41 13.19
N THR A 77 -5.85 13.20 12.43
CA THR A 77 -4.67 14.07 12.38
C THR A 77 -4.50 14.61 10.97
N THR A 78 -4.37 15.92 10.87
CA THR A 78 -4.03 16.62 9.64
C THR A 78 -2.57 17.08 9.69
N LEU A 79 -1.78 16.66 8.71
CA LEU A 79 -0.40 17.13 8.54
C LEU A 79 -0.37 18.26 7.51
N VAL A 80 0.12 19.44 7.91
CA VAL A 80 0.48 20.53 6.99
C VAL A 80 1.98 20.49 6.75
N LEU A 81 2.39 20.20 5.53
CA LEU A 81 3.80 19.95 5.17
C LEU A 81 4.27 20.93 4.12
N ALA A 82 5.25 21.78 4.43
CA ALA A 82 5.98 22.53 3.41
C ALA A 82 6.72 21.55 2.49
N LEU A 83 6.54 21.65 1.18
CA LEU A 83 7.06 20.67 0.22
C LEU A 83 8.56 20.44 0.41
N PRO A 84 8.99 19.28 0.87
CA PRO A 84 10.38 18.95 1.05
C PRO A 84 11.00 18.45 -0.27
N ARG A 85 12.30 18.19 -0.28
CA ARG A 85 12.95 17.50 -1.39
C ARG A 85 12.24 16.20 -1.75
N PRO A 86 12.12 15.82 -3.04
CA PRO A 86 11.32 14.68 -3.50
C PRO A 86 11.61 13.36 -2.77
N LYS A 87 12.89 13.07 -2.50
CA LYS A 87 13.29 11.87 -1.75
C LYS A 87 12.72 11.84 -0.33
N MET A 88 12.69 13.02 0.33
CA MET A 88 12.11 13.14 1.68
C MET A 88 10.59 13.07 1.65
N LEU A 89 9.94 13.72 0.67
CA LEU A 89 8.50 13.63 0.50
C LEU A 89 8.03 12.17 0.41
N ARG A 90 8.71 11.35 -0.39
CA ARG A 90 8.37 9.92 -0.51
C ARG A 90 8.44 9.19 0.84
N ARG A 91 9.44 9.50 1.65
CA ARG A 91 9.60 8.90 2.99
C ARG A 91 8.49 9.36 3.95
N ILE A 92 8.20 10.65 3.96
CA ILE A 92 7.14 11.24 4.79
C ILE A 92 5.78 10.65 4.44
N LEU A 93 5.43 10.57 3.15
CA LEU A 93 4.17 9.97 2.70
C LEU A 93 4.01 8.52 3.19
N ARG A 94 5.08 7.73 3.13
CA ARG A 94 5.07 6.36 3.66
C ARG A 94 4.83 6.34 5.16
N SER A 95 5.55 7.16 5.92
CA SER A 95 5.39 7.22 7.38
C SER A 95 4.01 7.74 7.77
N CYS A 96 3.47 8.74 7.08
CA CYS A 96 2.10 9.20 7.31
C CYS A 96 1.08 8.07 7.14
N ALA A 97 1.23 7.27 6.10
CA ALA A 97 0.36 6.13 5.86
C ALA A 97 0.54 5.04 6.94
N GLU A 98 1.79 4.74 7.35
CA GLU A 98 2.08 3.82 8.44
C GLU A 98 1.41 4.23 9.76
N PHE A 99 1.34 5.53 10.05
CA PHE A 99 0.73 6.08 11.26
C PHE A 99 -0.77 6.37 11.13
N GLY A 100 -1.37 6.10 9.98
CA GLY A 100 -2.79 6.33 9.76
C GLY A 100 -3.19 7.82 9.78
N VAL A 101 -2.31 8.71 9.35
CA VAL A 101 -2.62 10.15 9.21
C VAL A 101 -3.75 10.32 8.20
N GLN A 102 -4.82 11.01 8.61
CA GLN A 102 -6.02 11.15 7.81
C GLN A 102 -5.84 12.08 6.62
N ASP A 103 -5.29 13.26 6.85
CA ASP A 103 -5.15 14.29 5.83
C ASP A 103 -3.71 14.81 5.73
N ILE A 104 -3.23 15.04 4.51
CA ILE A 104 -1.91 15.61 4.25
C ILE A 104 -2.07 16.78 3.28
N HIS A 105 -1.80 18.00 3.77
CA HIS A 105 -1.78 19.21 2.96
C HIS A 105 -0.34 19.59 2.64
N ILE A 106 0.03 19.51 1.36
CA ILE A 106 1.35 19.95 0.90
C ILE A 106 1.24 21.43 0.53
N ILE A 107 2.03 22.27 1.18
CA ILE A 107 2.02 23.72 0.98
C ILE A 107 3.33 24.25 0.43
N HIS A 108 3.26 25.42 -0.19
CA HIS A 108 4.44 26.22 -0.51
C HIS A 108 4.81 27.09 0.70
N SER A 109 6.09 27.23 0.98
CA SER A 109 6.62 28.18 1.95
C SER A 109 7.81 28.92 1.37
N TYR A 110 8.25 30.00 2.03
CA TYR A 110 9.31 30.89 1.54
C TYR A 110 10.61 30.15 1.14
N ARG A 111 10.95 29.06 1.83
CA ARG A 111 12.17 28.28 1.58
C ARG A 111 11.99 27.05 0.69
N VAL A 112 10.79 26.84 0.13
CA VAL A 112 10.55 25.73 -0.79
C VAL A 112 11.06 26.09 -2.17
N GLU A 113 11.99 25.29 -2.70
CA GLU A 113 12.51 25.47 -4.04
C GLU A 113 11.42 25.20 -5.10
N LYS A 114 11.27 26.11 -6.06
CA LYS A 114 10.27 26.00 -7.15
C LYS A 114 10.41 24.68 -7.93
N SER A 115 11.64 24.19 -8.10
CA SER A 115 11.94 22.93 -8.80
C SER A 115 11.30 21.71 -8.13
N PHE A 116 11.03 21.74 -6.81
CA PHE A 116 10.39 20.61 -6.13
C PHE A 116 8.95 20.38 -6.59
N TRP A 117 8.25 21.46 -6.99
CA TRP A 117 6.89 21.37 -7.55
C TRP A 117 6.84 20.75 -8.94
N GLN A 118 7.98 20.68 -9.63
CA GLN A 118 8.09 20.02 -10.94
C GLN A 118 8.47 18.55 -10.82
N SER A 119 8.56 18.02 -9.61
CA SER A 119 8.95 16.63 -9.38
C SER A 119 7.88 15.64 -9.88
N PRO A 120 8.27 14.61 -10.65
CA PRO A 120 7.35 13.53 -11.04
C PRO A 120 6.73 12.80 -9.85
N LEU A 121 7.29 12.92 -8.65
CA LEU A 121 6.72 12.33 -7.43
C LEU A 121 5.37 12.93 -7.06
N LEU A 122 5.07 14.16 -7.50
CA LEU A 122 3.77 14.81 -7.27
C LEU A 122 2.66 14.28 -8.18
N GLU A 123 2.97 13.44 -9.15
CA GLU A 123 1.96 12.74 -9.93
C GLU A 123 1.08 11.88 -9.01
N PRO A 124 -0.26 11.93 -9.14
CA PRO A 124 -1.19 11.21 -8.27
C PRO A 124 -0.85 9.72 -8.13
N LYS A 125 -0.44 9.07 -9.22
CA LYS A 125 -0.03 7.65 -9.20
C LYS A 125 1.18 7.39 -8.30
N LYS A 126 2.16 8.30 -8.29
CA LYS A 126 3.39 8.17 -7.49
C LYS A 126 3.13 8.41 -6.00
N ILE A 127 2.29 9.42 -5.69
CA ILE A 127 1.83 9.68 -4.33
C ILE A 127 1.08 8.45 -3.82
N ARG A 128 0.07 7.97 -4.56
CA ARG A 128 -0.70 6.79 -4.20
C ARG A 128 0.20 5.57 -3.95
N GLN A 129 1.17 5.33 -4.83
CA GLN A 129 2.12 4.24 -4.66
C GLN A 129 2.95 4.38 -3.38
N ALA A 130 3.39 5.59 -3.02
CA ALA A 130 4.12 5.82 -1.78
C ALA A 130 3.26 5.55 -0.54
N LEU A 131 1.99 5.98 -0.54
CA LEU A 131 1.05 5.72 0.54
C LEU A 131 0.76 4.22 0.69
N LEU A 132 0.49 3.50 -0.40
CA LEU A 132 0.25 2.06 -0.37
C LEU A 132 1.45 1.28 0.21
N VAL A 133 2.68 1.66 -0.16
CA VAL A 133 3.88 1.04 0.42
C VAL A 133 3.97 1.27 1.92
N GLY A 134 3.53 2.43 2.42
CA GLY A 134 3.43 2.71 3.86
C GLY A 134 2.40 1.82 4.54
N LEU A 135 1.18 1.77 4.01
CA LEU A 135 0.09 0.92 4.54
C LEU A 135 0.48 -0.57 4.57
N GLU A 136 1.16 -1.07 3.55
CA GLU A 136 1.64 -2.47 3.51
C GLU A 136 2.68 -2.80 4.58
N ARG A 137 3.30 -1.79 5.17
CA ARG A 137 4.29 -1.97 6.25
C ARG A 137 3.67 -1.92 7.63
N SER A 138 2.58 -1.17 7.80
CA SER A 138 1.88 -1.07 9.09
C SER A 138 1.07 -2.34 9.42
N GLY A 139 0.50 -3.01 8.44
CA GLY A 139 -0.28 -4.24 8.60
C GLY A 139 -1.65 -3.99 9.17
#